data_55c1bc14bd040a44017754ba14a0c111
#
_entry.id   55c1bc14bd040a44017754ba14a0c111
#
_cell.length_a   1.000
_cell.length_b   1.000
_cell.length_c   1.000
_cell.angle_alpha   90.00
_cell.angle_beta   90.00
_cell.angle_gamma   90.00
#
_symmetry.space_group_name_H-M   'P 1'
#
loop_
_entity.id
_entity.type
_entity.pdbx_description
1 polymer ?
#
loop_
_entity_poly.entity_id
_entity_poly.type
_entity_poly.pdbx_seq_one_letter_code
_entity_poly.pdbx_strand_id
1 'polypeptide(L)'
;IAEHLITLGVREKDNTETVTVKVKVAKKDANGKRIRHIVDKNDRSKVLSESTRDAEGKLLKREGELEGGITVSVFDVEEKEVKRDKPSRLHARRQMQSFLYPVTEVPSENKGKRAATKTVDVSDKIFDEYAEKYSGRNGGYTRVIKIGRRKGDAAMMVVLELV
;
A
#
# COMPACT_ATOMS: atom_id res chain seq x y z
N ILE A 1 -3.78 1.39 26.48
CA ILE A 1 -3.31 1.11 25.10
C ILE A 1 -3.89 2.17 24.16
N ALA A 2 -5.21 2.28 23.95
CA ALA A 2 -5.81 3.22 22.98
C ALA A 2 -5.37 4.67 23.17
N GLU A 3 -5.39 5.18 24.39
CA GLU A 3 -4.90 6.52 24.75
C GLU A 3 -3.45 6.75 24.29
N HIS A 4 -2.58 5.78 24.55
CA HIS A 4 -1.18 5.85 24.17
C HIS A 4 -0.99 5.89 22.65
N LEU A 5 -1.73 5.06 21.90
CA LEU A 5 -1.66 5.01 20.45
C LEU A 5 -2.13 6.34 19.82
N ILE A 6 -3.21 6.93 20.33
CA ILE A 6 -3.71 8.22 19.85
C ILE A 6 -2.70 9.34 20.17
N THR A 7 -2.14 9.34 21.39
CA THR A 7 -1.12 10.33 21.78
C THR A 7 0.10 10.26 20.86
N LEU A 8 0.59 9.07 20.50
CA LEU A 8 1.67 8.89 19.54
C LEU A 8 1.27 9.42 18.16
N GLY A 9 0.04 9.15 17.73
CA GLY A 9 -0.49 9.65 16.46
C GLY A 9 -0.50 11.17 16.40
N VAL A 10 -1.05 11.82 17.41
CA VAL A 10 -1.13 13.30 17.50
C VAL A 10 0.26 13.93 17.53
N ARG A 11 1.19 13.36 18.31
CA ARG A 11 2.54 13.90 18.46
C ARG A 11 3.35 13.83 17.15
N GLU A 12 3.23 12.73 16.42
CA GLU A 12 4.08 12.45 15.26
C GLU A 12 3.36 12.66 13.91
N LYS A 13 2.14 13.22 13.91
CA LYS A 13 1.30 13.44 12.73
C LYS A 13 2.07 14.06 11.56
N ASP A 14 2.74 15.18 11.80
CA ASP A 14 3.37 16.01 10.78
C ASP A 14 4.85 15.65 10.54
N ASN A 15 5.37 14.65 11.23
CA ASN A 15 6.79 14.31 11.19
C ASN A 15 7.13 13.43 9.98
N THR A 16 6.85 13.98 8.79
CA THR A 16 7.14 13.38 7.48
C THR A 16 8.17 14.18 6.71
N GLU A 17 8.80 13.56 5.73
CA GLU A 17 9.67 14.19 4.75
C GLU A 17 9.22 13.81 3.34
N THR A 18 9.38 14.71 2.38
CA THR A 18 9.13 14.42 0.97
C THR A 18 10.45 14.03 0.32
N VAL A 19 10.50 12.84 -0.23
CA VAL A 19 11.68 12.30 -0.90
C VAL A 19 11.35 11.99 -2.35
N THR A 20 12.19 12.46 -3.27
CA THR A 20 12.11 12.09 -4.69
C THR A 20 12.65 10.69 -4.89
N VAL A 21 11.82 9.79 -5.37
CA VAL A 21 12.19 8.40 -5.63
C VAL A 21 12.08 8.13 -7.13
N LYS A 22 13.11 7.53 -7.70
CA LYS A 22 13.10 7.05 -9.09
C LYS A 22 12.32 5.75 -9.17
N VAL A 23 11.15 5.81 -9.80
CA VAL A 23 10.25 4.67 -9.97
C VAL A 23 10.29 4.21 -11.42
N LYS A 24 10.47 2.91 -11.64
CA LYS A 24 10.35 2.30 -12.97
C LYS A 24 8.87 2.15 -13.31
N VAL A 25 8.41 2.92 -14.29
CA VAL A 25 7.04 2.88 -14.78
C VAL A 25 7.01 2.17 -16.12
N ALA A 26 6.10 1.22 -16.31
CA ALA A 26 5.97 0.51 -17.58
C ALA A 26 5.51 1.46 -18.67
N LYS A 27 6.31 1.58 -19.73
CA LYS A 27 6.00 2.40 -20.91
C LYS A 27 4.73 1.90 -21.57
N LYS A 28 3.83 2.83 -21.89
CA LYS A 28 2.55 2.55 -22.55
C LYS A 28 2.50 3.24 -23.91
N ASP A 29 1.83 2.61 -24.86
CA ASP A 29 1.50 3.20 -26.16
C ASP A 29 0.33 4.21 -26.03
N ALA A 30 -0.01 4.86 -27.15
CA ALA A 30 -1.14 5.80 -27.23
C ALA A 30 -2.50 5.18 -26.81
N ASN A 31 -2.61 3.86 -26.88
CA ASN A 31 -3.81 3.10 -26.51
C ASN A 31 -3.79 2.60 -25.06
N GLY A 32 -2.81 3.01 -24.26
CA GLY A 32 -2.64 2.60 -22.85
C GLY A 32 -2.10 1.17 -22.65
N LYS A 33 -1.72 0.46 -23.72
CA LYS A 33 -1.13 -0.88 -23.62
C LYS A 33 0.37 -0.79 -23.32
N ARG A 34 0.87 -1.72 -22.50
CA ARG A 34 2.31 -1.79 -22.16
C ARG A 34 3.14 -2.14 -23.38
N ILE A 35 4.16 -1.35 -23.65
CA ILE A 35 5.15 -1.62 -24.70
C ILE A 35 6.07 -2.75 -24.22
N ARG A 36 6.31 -3.71 -25.12
CA ARG A 36 7.16 -4.86 -24.86
C ARG A 36 8.07 -5.07 -26.05
N HIS A 37 9.34 -5.37 -25.78
CA HIS A 37 10.34 -5.73 -26.77
C HIS A 37 10.67 -7.22 -26.67
N ILE A 38 11.14 -7.79 -27.79
CA ILE A 38 11.73 -9.11 -27.80
C ILE A 38 13.25 -8.92 -27.77
N VAL A 39 13.90 -9.48 -26.76
CA VAL A 39 15.36 -9.41 -26.59
C VAL A 39 15.97 -10.81 -26.65
N ASP A 40 17.27 -10.87 -26.97
CA ASP A 40 18.01 -12.13 -26.97
C ASP A 40 18.04 -12.75 -25.56
N LYS A 41 17.89 -14.07 -25.50
CA LYS A 41 17.93 -14.84 -24.25
C LYS A 41 19.28 -14.74 -23.56
N ASN A 42 20.37 -14.72 -24.34
CA ASN A 42 21.75 -14.73 -23.82
C ASN A 42 22.23 -13.30 -23.55
N ASP A 43 21.82 -12.35 -24.37
CA ASP A 43 22.20 -10.93 -24.24
C ASP A 43 20.94 -10.05 -24.22
N ARG A 44 20.50 -9.68 -23.01
CA ARG A 44 19.32 -8.83 -22.80
C ARG A 44 19.48 -7.40 -23.30
N SER A 45 20.69 -6.98 -23.64
CA SER A 45 20.96 -5.66 -24.20
C SER A 45 20.62 -5.63 -25.69
N LYS A 46 20.59 -6.78 -26.34
CA LYS A 46 20.29 -6.91 -27.76
C LYS A 46 18.78 -7.02 -27.98
N VAL A 47 18.19 -5.97 -28.51
CA VAL A 47 16.77 -5.94 -28.91
C VAL A 47 16.64 -6.60 -30.29
N LEU A 48 15.91 -7.70 -30.35
CA LEU A 48 15.62 -8.43 -31.60
C LEU A 48 14.41 -7.84 -32.31
N SER A 49 13.42 -7.37 -31.56
CA SER A 49 12.25 -6.67 -32.11
C SER A 49 11.68 -5.69 -31.09
N GLU A 50 11.37 -4.47 -31.54
CA GLU A 50 10.73 -3.44 -30.71
C GLU A 50 9.23 -3.68 -30.49
N SER A 51 8.64 -4.56 -31.30
CA SER A 51 7.24 -4.95 -31.18
C SER A 51 7.09 -6.44 -30.92
N THR A 52 6.10 -6.81 -30.14
CA THR A 52 5.69 -8.22 -29.95
C THR A 52 4.61 -8.64 -30.95
N ARG A 53 4.12 -7.72 -31.75
CA ARG A 53 3.06 -7.95 -32.74
C ARG A 53 3.48 -7.38 -34.09
N ASP A 54 3.00 -8.04 -35.18
CA ASP A 54 3.11 -7.52 -36.55
C ASP A 54 2.14 -6.36 -36.81
N ALA A 55 2.19 -5.80 -38.01
CA ALA A 55 1.31 -4.70 -38.43
C ALA A 55 -0.19 -5.06 -38.35
N GLU A 56 -0.50 -6.35 -38.45
CA GLU A 56 -1.87 -6.91 -38.41
C GLU A 56 -2.34 -7.20 -36.97
N GLY A 57 -1.49 -6.94 -35.97
CA GLY A 57 -1.79 -7.15 -34.53
C GLY A 57 -1.62 -8.59 -34.06
N LYS A 58 -1.10 -9.51 -34.90
CA LYS A 58 -0.80 -10.90 -34.57
C LYS A 58 0.51 -10.96 -33.77
N LEU A 59 0.61 -11.86 -32.82
CA LEU A 59 1.86 -12.10 -32.08
C LEU A 59 2.96 -12.59 -33.02
N LEU A 60 4.09 -11.91 -33.01
CA LEU A 60 5.27 -12.35 -33.75
C LEU A 60 5.67 -13.74 -33.26
N LYS A 61 5.69 -14.69 -34.17
CA LYS A 61 6.19 -16.04 -33.91
C LYS A 61 7.71 -15.96 -33.72
N ARG A 62 8.21 -16.78 -32.81
CA ARG A 62 9.66 -16.92 -32.58
C ARG A 62 10.24 -17.88 -33.61
N GLU A 63 10.26 -17.44 -34.87
CA GLU A 63 10.82 -18.20 -35.98
C GLU A 63 12.04 -17.45 -36.52
N GLY A 64 13.07 -18.14 -36.91
CA GLY A 64 14.30 -17.55 -37.46
C GLY A 64 15.05 -16.69 -36.45
N GLU A 65 15.29 -15.42 -36.79
CA GLU A 65 16.06 -14.48 -35.95
C GLU A 65 15.44 -14.18 -34.58
N LEU A 66 14.14 -14.44 -34.40
CA LEU A 66 13.43 -14.29 -33.13
C LEU A 66 13.41 -15.56 -32.30
N GLU A 67 13.98 -16.67 -32.84
CA GLU A 67 14.08 -17.91 -32.09
C GLU A 67 14.95 -17.76 -30.86
N GLY A 68 14.44 -18.18 -29.72
CA GLY A 68 15.11 -17.99 -28.43
C GLY A 68 14.92 -16.63 -27.79
N GLY A 69 14.22 -15.67 -28.43
CA GLY A 69 13.94 -14.35 -27.87
C GLY A 69 13.00 -14.40 -26.65
N ILE A 70 13.22 -13.49 -25.69
CA ILE A 70 12.40 -13.32 -24.48
C ILE A 70 11.65 -11.99 -24.58
N THR A 71 10.36 -12.00 -24.26
CA THR A 71 9.56 -10.77 -24.19
C THR A 71 9.84 -10.02 -22.87
N VAL A 72 10.31 -8.79 -22.98
CA VAL A 72 10.61 -7.92 -21.83
C VAL A 72 9.75 -6.65 -21.91
N SER A 73 9.20 -6.21 -20.78
CA SER A 73 8.50 -4.93 -20.72
C SER A 73 9.50 -3.77 -20.68
N VAL A 74 9.21 -2.72 -21.42
CA VAL A 74 10.01 -1.49 -21.42
C VAL A 74 9.56 -0.62 -20.26
N PHE A 75 10.53 -0.06 -19.52
CA PHE A 75 10.28 0.83 -18.39
C PHE A 75 10.98 2.16 -18.62
N ASP A 76 10.26 3.22 -18.34
CA ASP A 76 10.85 4.55 -18.18
C ASP A 76 11.09 4.82 -16.69
N VAL A 77 12.06 5.65 -16.39
CA VAL A 77 12.36 6.08 -15.03
C VAL A 77 11.71 7.43 -14.81
N GLU A 78 10.69 7.46 -13.98
CA GLU A 78 10.02 8.69 -13.56
C GLU A 78 10.44 9.04 -12.13
N GLU A 79 10.64 10.33 -11.88
CA GLU A 79 10.85 10.83 -10.53
C GLU A 79 9.49 11.13 -9.90
N LYS A 80 9.21 10.50 -8.76
CA LYS A 80 7.98 10.73 -8.00
C LYS A 80 8.32 11.20 -6.59
N GLU A 81 7.62 12.22 -6.16
CA GLU A 81 7.67 12.65 -4.78
C GLU A 81 6.82 11.72 -3.92
N VAL A 82 7.45 11.12 -2.92
CA VAL A 82 6.79 10.23 -1.97
C VAL A 82 7.00 10.76 -0.56
N LYS A 83 5.92 10.85 0.20
CA LYS A 83 5.98 11.16 1.63
C LYS A 83 6.56 9.96 2.37
N ARG A 84 7.58 10.20 3.16
CA ARG A 84 8.26 9.19 3.97
C ARG A 84 8.22 9.57 5.43
N ASP A 85 8.04 8.59 6.30
CA ASP A 85 8.09 8.83 7.73
C ASP A 85 9.53 9.16 8.17
N LYS A 86 9.71 10.22 8.94
CA LYS A 86 10.97 10.48 9.64
C LYS A 86 11.21 9.43 10.72
N PRO A 87 12.45 9.28 11.23
CA PRO A 87 12.80 8.22 12.17
C PRO A 87 11.90 8.12 13.41
N SER A 88 11.46 9.25 13.98
CA SER A 88 10.59 9.25 15.16
C SER A 88 9.17 8.78 14.83
N ARG A 89 8.59 9.24 13.69
CA ARG A 89 7.28 8.75 13.22
C ARG A 89 7.33 7.27 12.88
N LEU A 90 8.41 6.80 12.25
CA LEU A 90 8.61 5.38 11.97
C LEU A 90 8.70 4.54 13.26
N HIS A 91 9.35 5.08 14.30
CA HIS A 91 9.40 4.44 15.61
C HIS A 91 8.00 4.35 16.24
N ALA A 92 7.23 5.45 16.22
CA ALA A 92 5.85 5.47 16.70
C ALA A 92 4.98 4.45 15.94
N ARG A 93 5.09 4.38 14.61
CA ARG A 93 4.40 3.38 13.79
C ARG A 93 4.70 1.96 14.23
N ARG A 94 5.98 1.63 14.45
CA ARG A 94 6.39 0.30 14.94
C ARG A 94 5.82 -0.02 16.32
N GLN A 95 5.75 0.97 17.23
CA GLN A 95 5.10 0.80 18.53
C GLN A 95 3.59 0.54 18.37
N MET A 96 2.91 1.28 17.48
CA MET A 96 1.49 1.04 17.19
C MET A 96 1.26 -0.37 16.65
N GLN A 97 2.07 -0.82 15.70
CA GLN A 97 1.95 -2.15 15.08
C GLN A 97 2.21 -3.30 16.04
N SER A 98 2.91 -3.08 17.17
CA SER A 98 3.06 -4.10 18.20
C SER A 98 1.76 -4.43 18.95
N PHE A 99 0.79 -3.51 18.93
CA PHE A 99 -0.53 -3.67 19.56
C PHE A 99 -1.67 -3.89 18.57
N LEU A 100 -1.51 -3.38 17.35
CA LEU A 100 -2.53 -3.43 16.31
C LEU A 100 -2.34 -4.66 15.42
N TYR A 101 -3.43 -5.38 15.19
CA TYR A 101 -3.42 -6.48 14.24
C TYR A 101 -3.60 -5.94 12.80
N PRO A 102 -2.97 -6.57 11.81
CA PRO A 102 -3.21 -6.23 10.41
C PRO A 102 -4.66 -6.52 10.04
N VAL A 103 -5.29 -5.58 9.36
CA VAL A 103 -6.66 -5.70 8.85
C VAL A 103 -6.60 -5.94 7.35
N THR A 104 -7.39 -6.89 6.88
CA THR A 104 -7.47 -7.24 5.46
C THR A 104 -8.83 -6.86 4.93
N GLU A 105 -8.85 -5.95 3.97
CA GLU A 105 -10.06 -5.58 3.25
C GLU A 105 -10.27 -6.50 2.06
N VAL A 106 -11.39 -7.21 2.07
CA VAL A 106 -11.83 -8.07 0.98
C VAL A 106 -12.95 -7.38 0.23
N PRO A 107 -12.82 -7.15 -1.10
CA PRO A 107 -13.89 -6.51 -1.87
C PRO A 107 -15.17 -7.35 -1.86
N SER A 108 -16.31 -6.67 -1.82
CA SER A 108 -17.64 -7.32 -1.81
C SER A 108 -17.95 -8.06 -3.10
N GLU A 109 -17.42 -7.59 -4.23
CA GLU A 109 -17.64 -8.19 -5.55
C GLU A 109 -16.84 -9.48 -5.75
N ASN A 110 -17.46 -10.48 -6.37
CA ASN A 110 -16.92 -11.83 -6.48
C ASN A 110 -15.74 -11.98 -7.45
N LYS A 111 -15.58 -11.08 -8.41
CA LYS A 111 -14.51 -11.17 -9.42
C LYS A 111 -13.19 -10.64 -8.87
N GLY A 112 -12.19 -11.51 -8.82
CA GLY A 112 -10.81 -11.10 -8.47
C GLY A 112 -10.54 -10.86 -6.98
N LYS A 113 -11.37 -11.38 -6.05
CA LYS A 113 -11.21 -11.17 -4.59
C LYS A 113 -9.79 -11.34 -4.11
N ARG A 114 -9.10 -12.40 -4.54
CA ARG A 114 -7.74 -12.71 -4.10
C ARG A 114 -6.70 -11.66 -4.54
N ALA A 115 -6.83 -11.15 -5.78
CA ALA A 115 -5.93 -10.13 -6.32
C ALA A 115 -6.25 -8.72 -5.80
N ALA A 116 -7.51 -8.47 -5.45
CA ALA A 116 -8.00 -7.18 -4.96
C ALA A 116 -7.99 -7.06 -3.44
N THR A 117 -7.68 -8.14 -2.70
CA THR A 117 -7.51 -8.12 -1.26
C THR A 117 -6.32 -7.26 -0.88
N LYS A 118 -6.53 -6.26 -0.03
CA LYS A 118 -5.48 -5.33 0.45
C LYS A 118 -5.31 -5.48 1.94
N THR A 119 -4.06 -5.50 2.38
CA THR A 119 -3.74 -5.34 3.79
C THR A 119 -3.72 -3.85 4.12
N VAL A 120 -4.53 -3.43 5.06
CA VAL A 120 -4.64 -2.05 5.52
C VAL A 120 -3.77 -1.86 6.75
N ASP A 121 -2.89 -0.87 6.72
CA ASP A 121 -2.13 -0.46 7.90
C ASP A 121 -3.01 0.43 8.79
N VAL A 122 -3.46 -0.13 9.91
CA VAL A 122 -4.31 0.60 10.86
C VAL A 122 -3.58 1.79 11.48
N SER A 123 -2.24 1.80 11.49
CA SER A 123 -1.48 2.94 11.99
C SER A 123 -1.65 4.18 11.09
N ASP A 124 -1.84 4.02 9.78
CA ASP A 124 -2.14 5.14 8.88
C ASP A 124 -3.46 5.82 9.26
N LYS A 125 -4.48 5.02 9.59
CA LYS A 125 -5.76 5.56 10.07
C LYS A 125 -5.61 6.38 11.37
N ILE A 126 -4.72 5.97 12.26
CA ILE A 126 -4.44 6.74 13.49
C ILE A 126 -3.77 8.08 13.15
N PHE A 127 -2.81 8.09 12.22
CA PHE A 127 -2.12 9.33 11.83
C PHE A 127 -3.01 10.28 11.02
N ASP A 128 -3.85 9.76 10.14
CA ASP A 128 -4.62 10.58 9.20
C ASP A 128 -5.96 11.03 9.81
N GLU A 129 -6.73 10.13 10.42
CA GLU A 129 -8.06 10.44 10.94
C GLU A 129 -8.04 10.86 12.42
N TYR A 130 -7.50 9.99 13.30
CA TYR A 130 -7.57 10.24 14.74
C TYR A 130 -6.63 11.32 15.22
N ALA A 131 -5.44 11.43 14.64
CA ALA A 131 -4.51 12.50 15.00
C ALA A 131 -5.05 13.88 14.64
N GLU A 132 -5.82 13.98 13.55
CA GLU A 132 -6.50 15.23 13.19
C GLU A 132 -7.66 15.54 14.12
N LYS A 133 -8.54 14.56 14.36
CA LYS A 133 -9.68 14.69 15.25
C LYS A 133 -9.29 15.15 16.66
N TYR A 134 -8.17 14.65 17.18
CA TYR A 134 -7.73 14.88 18.55
C TYR A 134 -6.57 15.86 18.69
N SER A 135 -6.20 16.60 17.66
CA SER A 135 -5.06 17.54 17.67
C SER A 135 -5.19 18.63 18.74
N GLY A 136 -6.40 19.07 19.04
CA GLY A 136 -6.67 20.09 20.08
C GLY A 136 -6.86 19.55 21.50
N ARG A 137 -6.66 18.25 21.73
CA ARG A 137 -6.98 17.61 23.02
C ARG A 137 -5.75 16.91 23.60
N ASN A 138 -5.47 17.19 24.87
CA ASN A 138 -4.32 16.63 25.60
C ASN A 138 -4.73 15.45 26.50
N GLY A 139 -5.19 14.33 25.88
CA GLY A 139 -5.60 13.13 26.59
C GLY A 139 -7.12 13.03 26.80
N GLY A 140 -7.56 11.96 27.49
CA GLY A 140 -8.97 11.66 27.71
C GLY A 140 -9.72 11.36 26.42
N TYR A 141 -9.07 10.64 25.48
CA TYR A 141 -9.65 10.27 24.20
C TYR A 141 -10.67 9.15 24.29
N THR A 142 -10.65 8.42 25.44
CA THR A 142 -11.52 7.26 25.65
C THR A 142 -12.43 7.46 26.85
N ARG A 143 -13.64 6.91 26.77
CA ARG A 143 -14.61 6.87 27.88
C ARG A 143 -15.04 5.44 28.11
N VAL A 144 -15.11 5.04 29.39
CA VAL A 144 -15.61 3.74 29.81
C VAL A 144 -17.03 3.88 30.35
N ILE A 145 -17.98 3.22 29.70
CA ILE A 145 -19.39 3.18 30.11
C ILE A 145 -19.68 1.81 30.69
N LYS A 146 -20.10 1.77 31.94
CA LYS A 146 -20.49 0.53 32.62
C LYS A 146 -21.89 0.11 32.17
N ILE A 147 -22.03 -1.11 31.60
CA ILE A 147 -23.31 -1.66 31.15
C ILE A 147 -24.01 -2.43 32.27
N GLY A 148 -23.23 -3.12 33.11
CA GLY A 148 -23.74 -3.98 34.16
C GLY A 148 -23.09 -5.35 34.17
N ARG A 149 -23.67 -6.28 34.91
CA ARG A 149 -23.16 -7.65 35.07
C ARG A 149 -23.63 -8.56 33.92
N ARG A 150 -22.74 -9.39 33.41
CA ARG A 150 -23.06 -10.44 32.43
C ARG A 150 -23.88 -11.55 33.10
N LYS A 151 -24.92 -12.06 32.37
CA LYS A 151 -25.86 -13.05 32.95
C LYS A 151 -25.23 -14.38 33.31
N GLY A 152 -24.14 -14.81 32.65
CA GLY A 152 -23.55 -16.13 32.89
C GLY A 152 -22.65 -16.19 34.13
N ASP A 153 -21.74 -15.25 34.28
CA ASP A 153 -20.68 -15.27 35.31
C ASP A 153 -20.66 -14.02 36.21
N ALA A 154 -21.66 -13.16 36.05
CA ALA A 154 -21.77 -11.89 36.78
C ALA A 154 -20.56 -10.93 36.59
N ALA A 155 -19.72 -11.16 35.60
CA ALA A 155 -18.61 -10.26 35.27
C ALA A 155 -19.11 -8.88 34.85
N MET A 156 -18.44 -7.80 35.29
CA MET A 156 -18.77 -6.45 34.92
C MET A 156 -18.45 -6.19 33.45
N MET A 157 -19.45 -5.83 32.67
CA MET A 157 -19.29 -5.44 31.26
C MET A 157 -19.21 -3.92 31.14
N VAL A 158 -18.36 -3.49 30.22
CA VAL A 158 -18.15 -2.08 29.90
C VAL A 158 -18.07 -1.89 28.39
N VAL A 159 -18.49 -0.73 27.91
CA VAL A 159 -18.20 -0.26 26.56
C VAL A 159 -17.08 0.76 26.65
N LEU A 160 -16.05 0.59 25.84
CA LEU A 160 -15.00 1.57 25.63
C LEU A 160 -15.35 2.34 24.34
N GLU A 161 -15.58 3.62 24.46
CA GLU A 161 -15.84 4.51 23.32
C GLU A 161 -14.75 5.57 23.14
N LEU A 162 -14.59 6.05 21.90
CA LEU A 162 -13.77 7.21 21.58
C LEU A 162 -14.64 8.46 21.66
N VAL A 163 -14.20 9.47 22.42
CA VAL A 163 -14.96 10.71 22.69
C VAL A 163 -14.79 11.76 21.59
#